data_22eb23b71852e32eeebc1ccc3f83e522
#
_entry.id   22eb23b71852e32eeebc1ccc3f83e522
#
_cell.length_a   1.000
_cell.length_b   1.000
_cell.length_c   1.000
_cell.angle_alpha   90.00
_cell.angle_beta   90.00
_cell.angle_gamma   90.00
#
_symmetry.space_group_name_H-M   'P 1'
#
loop_
_entity.id
_entity.type
_entity.pdbx_description
1 polymer ?
#
loop_
_entity_poly.entity_id
_entity_poly.type
_entity_poly.pdbx_seq_one_letter_code
_entity_poly.pdbx_strand_id
1 'polypeptide(L)'
;MTVKEKQGFGLYFLLAFGMAWLCQVGGCMALLQQNNAALYQLALIVTMFCPLLAVLLVQKAFLRQPTGIGWKVQGKRRFWLAAWFGPAVFTVLAAVLYFAVFPHRLDLSGSWLAAAYGGEMDVQTLRRELGVSNLSYMLETGLFAVTLAPLINMFAALGEEVGWR
;
A
#
# COMPACT_ATOMS: atom_id res chain seq x y z
N MET A 1 31.82 13.37 -2.08
CA MET A 1 30.77 14.10 -1.34
C MET A 1 31.38 15.27 -0.62
N THR A 2 30.87 16.47 -0.89
CA THR A 2 31.22 17.69 -0.18
C THR A 2 30.64 17.68 1.25
N VAL A 3 31.12 18.55 2.13
CA VAL A 3 30.55 18.68 3.50
C VAL A 3 29.07 18.99 3.45
N LYS A 4 28.65 19.87 2.53
CA LYS A 4 27.24 20.23 2.33
C LYS A 4 26.37 19.07 1.86
N GLU A 5 26.89 18.20 1.01
CA GLU A 5 26.17 16.99 0.57
C GLU A 5 25.98 15.98 1.71
N LYS A 6 27.01 15.82 2.58
CA LYS A 6 26.89 14.97 3.79
C LYS A 6 25.82 15.49 4.75
N GLN A 7 25.78 16.81 4.96
CA GLN A 7 24.75 17.45 5.78
C GLN A 7 23.36 17.31 5.16
N GLY A 8 23.25 17.46 3.82
CA GLY A 8 22.00 17.23 3.08
C GLY A 8 21.49 15.81 3.23
N PHE A 9 22.38 14.81 3.19
CA PHE A 9 22.03 13.41 3.41
C PHE A 9 21.47 13.15 4.82
N GLY A 10 22.14 13.67 5.86
CA GLY A 10 21.65 13.60 7.24
C GLY A 10 20.30 14.29 7.41
N LEU A 11 20.13 15.48 6.83
CA LEU A 11 18.88 16.23 6.85
C LEU A 11 17.74 15.48 6.15
N TYR A 12 18.04 14.80 5.03
CA TYR A 12 17.08 13.96 4.33
C TYR A 12 16.50 12.87 5.23
N PHE A 13 17.37 12.09 5.90
CA PHE A 13 16.90 11.04 6.80
C PHE A 13 16.09 11.61 7.97
N LEU A 14 16.56 12.70 8.57
CA LEU A 14 15.83 13.35 9.65
C LEU A 14 14.42 13.77 9.22
N LEU A 15 14.29 14.38 8.04
CA LEU A 15 13.01 14.83 7.51
C LEU A 15 12.14 13.63 7.07
N ALA A 16 12.68 12.66 6.33
CA ALA A 16 11.91 11.52 5.84
C ALA A 16 11.31 10.70 6.99
N PHE A 17 12.14 10.29 7.95
CA PHE A 17 11.68 9.53 9.11
C PHE A 17 10.89 10.39 10.10
N GLY A 18 11.33 11.62 10.37
CA GLY A 18 10.65 12.53 11.30
C GLY A 18 9.23 12.84 10.84
N MET A 19 9.02 13.20 9.57
CA MET A 19 7.69 13.43 9.02
C MET A 19 6.85 12.15 9.02
N ALA A 20 7.43 11.00 8.60
CA ALA A 20 6.72 9.75 8.59
C ALA A 20 6.25 9.34 10.00
N TRP A 21 7.12 9.44 11.00
CA TRP A 21 6.77 9.12 12.39
C TRP A 21 5.76 10.09 12.98
N LEU A 22 5.87 11.39 12.71
CA LEU A 22 4.87 12.36 13.14
C LEU A 22 3.49 12.06 12.54
N CYS A 23 3.43 11.70 11.26
CA CYS A 23 2.18 11.30 10.62
C CYS A 23 1.64 9.98 11.18
N GLN A 24 2.48 8.96 11.36
CA GLN A 24 2.04 7.65 11.81
C GLN A 24 1.71 7.63 13.30
N VAL A 25 2.60 8.14 14.16
CA VAL A 25 2.39 8.11 15.61
C VAL A 25 1.40 9.20 16.03
N GLY A 26 1.55 10.42 15.52
CA GLY A 26 0.65 11.52 15.89
C GLY A 26 -0.70 11.45 15.18
N GLY A 27 -0.68 11.36 13.85
CA GLY A 27 -1.91 11.41 13.05
C GLY A 27 -2.69 10.10 13.05
N CYS A 28 -2.04 8.98 12.71
CA CYS A 28 -2.73 7.70 12.59
C CYS A 28 -3.25 7.17 13.94
N MET A 29 -2.51 7.36 15.04
CA MET A 29 -2.98 6.96 16.37
C MET A 29 -4.22 7.74 16.81
N ALA A 30 -4.28 9.04 16.54
CA ALA A 30 -5.45 9.86 16.83
C ALA A 30 -6.68 9.40 16.02
N LEU A 31 -6.49 9.03 14.75
CA LEU A 31 -7.57 8.54 13.88
C LEU A 31 -8.06 7.14 14.29
N LEU A 32 -7.16 6.26 14.77
CA LEU A 32 -7.53 4.97 15.35
C LEU A 32 -8.40 5.13 16.58
N GLN A 33 -8.07 6.08 17.47
CA GLN A 33 -8.86 6.36 18.67
C GLN A 33 -10.28 6.89 18.32
N GLN A 34 -10.44 7.53 17.17
CA GLN A 34 -11.73 8.00 16.68
C GLN A 34 -12.54 6.93 15.90
N ASN A 35 -12.03 5.70 15.80
CA ASN A 35 -12.63 4.60 15.02
C ASN A 35 -12.86 4.94 13.54
N ASN A 36 -12.08 5.85 12.97
CA ASN A 36 -12.23 6.26 11.57
C ASN A 36 -11.23 5.51 10.67
N ALA A 37 -11.59 4.28 10.29
CA ALA A 37 -10.76 3.41 9.49
C ALA A 37 -10.41 4.00 8.10
N ALA A 38 -11.34 4.73 7.48
CA ALA A 38 -11.11 5.32 6.16
C ALA A 38 -10.05 6.43 6.20
N LEU A 39 -10.14 7.34 7.16
CA LEU A 39 -9.15 8.40 7.35
C LEU A 39 -7.80 7.83 7.79
N TYR A 40 -7.79 6.78 8.61
CA TYR A 40 -6.57 6.08 8.99
C TYR A 40 -5.84 5.51 7.76
N GLN A 41 -6.54 4.81 6.88
CA GLN A 41 -5.97 4.27 5.63
C GLN A 41 -5.44 5.39 4.72
N LEU A 42 -6.19 6.47 4.59
CA LEU A 42 -5.73 7.63 3.81
C LEU A 42 -4.46 8.25 4.39
N ALA A 43 -4.37 8.39 5.72
CA ALA A 43 -3.18 8.90 6.39
C ALA A 43 -1.95 8.01 6.16
N LEU A 44 -2.12 6.68 6.15
CA LEU A 44 -1.05 5.74 5.81
C LEU A 44 -0.54 5.96 4.37
N ILE A 45 -1.45 6.11 3.41
CA ILE A 45 -1.09 6.40 2.01
C ILE A 45 -0.32 7.72 1.90
N VAL A 46 -0.80 8.77 2.57
CA VAL A 46 -0.12 10.08 2.60
C VAL A 46 1.30 9.97 3.16
N THR A 47 1.51 9.12 4.17
CA THR A 47 2.84 8.92 4.77
C THR A 47 3.87 8.39 3.77
N MET A 48 3.47 7.62 2.76
CA MET A 48 4.36 7.12 1.71
C MET A 48 4.98 8.24 0.85
N PHE A 49 4.42 9.47 0.89
CA PHE A 49 4.99 10.62 0.22
C PHE A 49 6.03 11.39 1.05
N CYS A 50 6.21 11.05 2.33
CA CYS A 50 7.20 11.73 3.19
C CYS A 50 8.62 11.66 2.64
N PRO A 51 9.14 10.52 2.11
CA PRO A 51 10.47 10.47 1.50
C PRO A 51 10.60 11.39 0.28
N LEU A 52 9.58 11.47 -0.58
CA LEU A 52 9.56 12.39 -1.71
C LEU A 52 9.63 13.85 -1.25
N LEU A 53 8.82 14.24 -0.27
CA LEU A 53 8.83 15.59 0.28
C LEU A 53 10.19 15.92 0.89
N ALA A 54 10.80 14.98 1.62
CA ALA A 54 12.13 15.16 2.20
C ALA A 54 13.19 15.41 1.11
N VAL A 55 13.19 14.62 0.04
CA VAL A 55 14.11 14.80 -1.10
C VAL A 55 13.91 16.17 -1.76
N LEU A 56 12.66 16.58 -2.02
CA LEU A 56 12.35 17.87 -2.63
C LEU A 56 12.82 19.03 -1.75
N LEU A 57 12.59 18.96 -0.45
CA LEU A 57 13.02 19.98 0.51
C LEU A 57 14.56 20.09 0.56
N VAL A 58 15.24 18.94 0.67
CA VAL A 58 16.70 18.94 0.76
C VAL A 58 17.32 19.40 -0.55
N GLN A 59 16.89 18.90 -1.68
CA GLN A 59 17.50 19.24 -2.97
C GLN A 59 17.20 20.69 -3.37
N LYS A 60 15.95 21.15 -3.28
CA LYS A 60 15.57 22.49 -3.72
C LYS A 60 15.90 23.58 -2.69
N ALA A 61 15.57 23.36 -1.41
CA ALA A 61 15.71 24.41 -0.40
C ALA A 61 17.12 24.45 0.22
N PHE A 62 17.70 23.28 0.54
CA PHE A 62 18.99 23.22 1.23
C PHE A 62 20.18 23.18 0.26
N LEU A 63 20.21 22.25 -0.70
CA LEU A 63 21.32 22.09 -1.65
C LEU A 63 21.22 23.07 -2.82
N ARG A 64 20.03 23.56 -3.14
CA ARG A 64 19.72 24.42 -4.29
C ARG A 64 20.16 23.80 -5.62
N GLN A 65 19.95 22.50 -5.75
CA GLN A 65 20.26 21.70 -6.94
C GLN A 65 18.98 21.25 -7.63
N PRO A 66 19.00 21.01 -8.96
CA PRO A 66 17.87 20.43 -9.64
C PRO A 66 17.63 19.00 -9.12
N THR A 67 16.36 18.63 -8.97
CA THR A 67 16.00 17.26 -8.61
C THR A 67 16.34 16.35 -9.79
N GLY A 68 17.31 15.46 -9.61
CA GLY A 68 17.74 14.48 -10.62
C GLY A 68 16.73 13.32 -10.81
N ILE A 69 15.43 13.58 -10.61
CA ILE A 69 14.37 12.58 -10.73
C ILE A 69 14.22 12.20 -12.21
N GLY A 70 14.66 11.00 -12.54
CA GLY A 70 14.51 10.44 -13.88
C GLY A 70 13.12 9.84 -14.09
N TRP A 71 12.26 10.55 -14.81
CA TRP A 71 10.92 10.08 -15.17
C TRP A 71 10.87 9.19 -16.42
N LYS A 72 12.00 8.62 -16.83
CA LYS A 72 12.03 7.77 -18.02
C LYS A 72 11.45 6.39 -17.71
N VAL A 73 10.31 6.10 -18.29
CA VAL A 73 9.73 4.76 -18.30
C VAL A 73 10.56 3.89 -19.25
N GLN A 74 11.36 2.98 -18.71
CA GLN A 74 12.22 2.08 -19.48
C GLN A 74 11.86 0.64 -19.14
N GLY A 75 11.90 -0.24 -20.12
CA GLY A 75 11.73 -1.68 -19.95
C GLY A 75 10.92 -2.35 -21.06
N LYS A 76 11.10 -3.67 -21.20
CA LYS A 76 10.31 -4.48 -22.14
C LYS A 76 8.92 -4.74 -21.55
N ARG A 77 7.90 -4.77 -22.39
CA ARG A 77 6.49 -5.02 -21.98
C ARG A 77 6.32 -6.24 -21.06
N ARG A 78 7.10 -7.32 -21.28
CA ARG A 78 7.07 -8.53 -20.46
C ARG A 78 7.34 -8.25 -18.98
N PHE A 79 8.24 -7.33 -18.65
CA PHE A 79 8.55 -6.98 -17.27
C PHE A 79 7.43 -6.17 -16.61
N TRP A 80 6.76 -5.32 -17.39
CA TRP A 80 5.59 -4.59 -16.92
C TRP A 80 4.43 -5.54 -16.60
N LEU A 81 4.16 -6.50 -17.50
CA LEU A 81 3.14 -7.53 -17.26
C LEU A 81 3.50 -8.41 -16.06
N ALA A 82 4.77 -8.82 -15.93
CA ALA A 82 5.23 -9.59 -14.79
C ALA A 82 5.10 -8.82 -13.47
N ALA A 83 5.45 -7.54 -13.46
CA ALA A 83 5.29 -6.69 -12.28
C ALA A 83 3.82 -6.45 -11.92
N TRP A 84 2.94 -6.34 -12.92
CA TRP A 84 1.51 -6.11 -12.72
C TRP A 84 0.78 -7.34 -12.20
N PHE A 85 0.96 -8.48 -12.87
CA PHE A 85 0.23 -9.71 -12.55
C PHE A 85 0.98 -10.67 -11.64
N GLY A 86 2.31 -10.52 -11.53
CA GLY A 86 3.16 -11.40 -10.72
C GLY A 86 2.68 -11.52 -9.27
N PRO A 87 2.42 -10.42 -8.55
CA PRO A 87 1.93 -10.49 -7.17
C PRO A 87 0.64 -11.31 -7.04
N ALA A 88 -0.33 -11.14 -7.97
CA ALA A 88 -1.58 -11.90 -7.95
C ALA A 88 -1.33 -13.40 -8.17
N VAL A 89 -0.47 -13.74 -9.12
CA VAL A 89 -0.08 -15.14 -9.37
C VAL A 89 0.58 -15.77 -8.16
N PHE A 90 1.55 -15.06 -7.54
CA PHE A 90 2.21 -15.54 -6.33
C PHE A 90 1.25 -15.69 -5.15
N THR A 91 0.29 -14.77 -4.99
CA THR A 91 -0.73 -14.87 -3.95
C THR A 91 -1.60 -16.12 -4.13
N VAL A 92 -2.05 -16.40 -5.36
CA VAL A 92 -2.83 -17.61 -5.66
C VAL A 92 -2.01 -18.88 -5.40
N LEU A 93 -0.77 -18.92 -5.88
CA LEU A 93 0.12 -20.05 -5.65
C LEU A 93 0.39 -20.29 -4.15
N ALA A 94 0.64 -19.20 -3.40
CA ALA A 94 0.84 -19.27 -1.96
C ALA A 94 -0.42 -19.79 -1.24
N ALA A 95 -1.61 -19.34 -1.64
CA ALA A 95 -2.87 -19.83 -1.08
C ALA A 95 -3.08 -21.32 -1.37
N VAL A 96 -2.84 -21.75 -2.62
CA VAL A 96 -2.94 -23.17 -3.00
C VAL A 96 -1.98 -24.02 -2.18
N LEU A 97 -0.72 -23.62 -2.06
CA LEU A 97 0.28 -24.33 -1.27
C LEU A 97 -0.10 -24.35 0.22
N TYR A 98 -0.56 -23.23 0.76
CA TYR A 98 -0.98 -23.14 2.16
C TYR A 98 -2.12 -24.13 2.47
N PHE A 99 -3.18 -24.13 1.68
CA PHE A 99 -4.31 -25.02 1.90
C PHE A 99 -4.02 -26.48 1.53
N ALA A 100 -3.05 -26.74 0.65
CA ALA A 100 -2.56 -28.12 0.42
C ALA A 100 -1.85 -28.68 1.65
N VAL A 101 -1.10 -27.84 2.38
CA VAL A 101 -0.39 -28.23 3.62
C VAL A 101 -1.34 -28.23 4.83
N PHE A 102 -2.27 -27.27 4.88
CA PHE A 102 -3.19 -27.06 6.01
C PHE A 102 -4.66 -27.12 5.56
N PRO A 103 -5.17 -28.26 5.08
CA PRO A 103 -6.53 -28.35 4.53
C PRO A 103 -7.62 -28.04 5.56
N HIS A 104 -7.35 -28.27 6.84
CA HIS A 104 -8.27 -27.96 7.95
C HIS A 104 -8.48 -26.45 8.17
N ARG A 105 -7.66 -25.60 7.59
CA ARG A 105 -7.78 -24.13 7.64
C ARG A 105 -8.66 -23.58 6.51
N LEU A 106 -9.03 -24.41 5.53
CA LEU A 106 -9.90 -24.00 4.44
C LEU A 106 -11.34 -23.90 4.95
N ASP A 107 -11.82 -22.69 5.16
CA ASP A 107 -13.20 -22.41 5.56
C ASP A 107 -14.07 -22.14 4.32
N LEU A 108 -14.89 -23.11 3.97
CA LEU A 108 -15.88 -23.01 2.90
C LEU A 108 -17.25 -22.50 3.41
N SER A 109 -17.46 -22.42 4.72
CA SER A 109 -18.72 -21.92 5.30
C SER A 109 -18.93 -20.44 5.01
N GLY A 110 -17.84 -19.68 4.86
CA GLY A 110 -17.84 -18.25 4.65
C GLY A 110 -17.92 -17.42 5.94
N SER A 111 -17.58 -17.99 7.10
CA SER A 111 -17.54 -17.26 8.37
C SER A 111 -16.60 -16.05 8.31
N TRP A 112 -15.51 -16.15 7.53
CA TRP A 112 -14.59 -15.05 7.25
C TRP A 112 -15.25 -13.88 6.49
N LEU A 113 -16.35 -14.14 5.75
CA LEU A 113 -17.05 -13.11 5.00
C LEU A 113 -17.72 -12.07 5.94
N ALA A 114 -18.30 -12.54 7.04
CA ALA A 114 -18.86 -11.65 8.07
C ALA A 114 -17.76 -10.73 8.65
N ALA A 115 -16.58 -11.28 8.92
CA ALA A 115 -15.44 -10.48 9.40
C ALA A 115 -14.97 -9.45 8.34
N ALA A 116 -14.99 -9.81 7.05
CA ALA A 116 -14.62 -8.90 5.95
C ALA A 116 -15.58 -7.70 5.83
N TYR A 117 -16.84 -7.87 6.23
CA TYR A 117 -17.85 -6.80 6.29
C TYR A 117 -17.98 -6.15 7.68
N GLY A 118 -16.92 -6.19 8.50
CA GLY A 118 -16.84 -5.52 9.79
C GLY A 118 -17.44 -6.29 10.97
N GLY A 119 -17.93 -7.51 10.75
CA GLY A 119 -18.45 -8.39 11.80
C GLY A 119 -19.84 -8.01 12.36
N GLU A 120 -20.48 -6.98 11.79
CA GLU A 120 -21.79 -6.49 12.26
C GLU A 120 -22.97 -7.35 11.78
N MET A 121 -22.77 -8.07 10.66
CA MET A 121 -23.78 -8.93 10.05
C MET A 121 -23.30 -10.38 10.02
N ASP A 122 -24.22 -11.32 10.25
CA ASP A 122 -23.94 -12.74 10.02
C ASP A 122 -23.93 -13.10 8.52
N VAL A 123 -23.33 -14.23 8.18
CA VAL A 123 -23.15 -14.68 6.78
C VAL A 123 -24.49 -14.88 6.07
N GLN A 124 -25.54 -15.32 6.78
CA GLN A 124 -26.86 -15.58 6.17
C GLN A 124 -27.55 -14.27 5.81
N THR A 125 -27.45 -13.25 6.67
CA THR A 125 -27.95 -11.90 6.43
C THR A 125 -27.22 -11.27 5.25
N LEU A 126 -25.88 -11.35 5.20
CA LEU A 126 -25.10 -10.85 4.07
C LEU A 126 -25.52 -11.49 2.73
N ARG A 127 -25.75 -12.79 2.73
CA ARG A 127 -26.22 -13.48 1.52
C ARG A 127 -27.62 -13.09 1.11
N ARG A 128 -28.52 -12.89 2.08
CA ARG A 128 -29.91 -12.56 1.83
C ARG A 128 -30.13 -11.13 1.41
N GLU A 129 -29.51 -10.17 2.12
CA GLU A 129 -29.77 -8.76 1.94
C GLU A 129 -28.88 -8.12 0.88
N LEU A 130 -27.60 -8.50 0.83
CA LEU A 130 -26.63 -7.93 -0.09
C LEU A 130 -26.34 -8.80 -1.30
N GLY A 131 -26.87 -10.04 -1.33
CA GLY A 131 -26.59 -10.99 -2.40
C GLY A 131 -25.15 -11.46 -2.47
N VAL A 132 -24.36 -11.22 -1.41
CA VAL A 132 -22.93 -11.52 -1.39
C VAL A 132 -22.70 -12.99 -1.12
N SER A 133 -21.94 -13.64 -1.99
CA SER A 133 -21.47 -15.02 -1.82
C SER A 133 -19.94 -15.03 -1.67
N ASN A 134 -19.39 -16.16 -1.18
CA ASN A 134 -17.94 -16.33 -1.14
C ASN A 134 -17.31 -16.10 -2.51
N LEU A 135 -17.95 -16.59 -3.57
CA LEU A 135 -17.44 -16.48 -4.93
C LEU A 135 -17.54 -15.04 -5.44
N SER A 136 -18.67 -14.34 -5.25
CA SER A 136 -18.81 -12.94 -5.71
C SER A 136 -17.80 -12.05 -5.02
N TYR A 137 -17.63 -12.19 -3.70
CA TYR A 137 -16.65 -11.42 -2.95
C TYR A 137 -15.20 -11.69 -3.44
N MET A 138 -14.83 -12.95 -3.66
CA MET A 138 -13.50 -13.29 -4.18
C MET A 138 -13.27 -12.76 -5.60
N LEU A 139 -14.29 -12.77 -6.45
CA LEU A 139 -14.19 -12.22 -7.81
C LEU A 139 -14.07 -10.70 -7.79
N GLU A 140 -14.88 -10.03 -7.00
CA GLU A 140 -14.86 -8.56 -6.87
C GLU A 140 -13.51 -8.08 -6.29
N THR A 141 -13.07 -8.67 -5.18
CA THR A 141 -11.78 -8.31 -4.56
C THR A 141 -10.60 -8.70 -5.44
N GLY A 142 -10.66 -9.85 -6.10
CA GLY A 142 -9.63 -10.29 -7.06
C GLY A 142 -9.55 -9.37 -8.27
N LEU A 143 -10.69 -8.97 -8.84
CA LEU A 143 -10.74 -8.03 -9.95
C LEU A 143 -10.20 -6.65 -9.53
N PHE A 144 -10.61 -6.15 -8.37
CA PHE A 144 -10.06 -4.91 -7.80
C PHE A 144 -8.54 -5.00 -7.60
N ALA A 145 -8.05 -6.11 -7.05
CA ALA A 145 -6.63 -6.33 -6.78
C ALA A 145 -5.75 -6.34 -8.04
N VAL A 146 -6.27 -6.80 -9.19
CA VAL A 146 -5.50 -6.83 -10.45
C VAL A 146 -5.75 -5.62 -11.36
N THR A 147 -6.75 -4.79 -11.06
CA THR A 147 -7.10 -3.63 -11.88
C THR A 147 -6.81 -2.30 -11.17
N LEU A 148 -7.62 -1.92 -10.21
CA LEU A 148 -7.57 -0.61 -9.55
C LEU A 148 -6.49 -0.51 -8.48
N ALA A 149 -6.30 -1.56 -7.66
CA ALA A 149 -5.33 -1.53 -6.58
C ALA A 149 -3.89 -1.26 -7.05
N PRO A 150 -3.38 -1.86 -8.15
CA PRO A 150 -2.06 -1.53 -8.68
C PRO A 150 -1.94 -0.07 -9.13
N LEU A 151 -3.00 0.52 -9.70
CA LEU A 151 -3.00 1.93 -10.10
C LEU A 151 -2.91 2.86 -8.88
N ILE A 152 -3.72 2.61 -7.86
CA ILE A 152 -3.72 3.38 -6.62
C ILE A 152 -2.35 3.27 -5.93
N ASN A 153 -1.85 2.03 -5.78
CA ASN A 153 -0.57 1.77 -5.14
C ASN A 153 0.62 2.33 -5.92
N MET A 154 0.53 2.40 -7.26
CA MET A 154 1.58 2.99 -8.09
C MET A 154 1.85 4.44 -7.71
N PHE A 155 0.81 5.26 -7.44
CA PHE A 155 1.00 6.64 -7.02
C PHE A 155 1.70 6.74 -5.66
N ALA A 156 1.27 5.94 -4.68
CA ALA A 156 1.89 5.90 -3.36
C ALA A 156 3.34 5.40 -3.43
N ALA A 157 3.58 4.31 -4.18
CA ALA A 157 4.91 3.75 -4.40
C ALA A 157 5.85 4.72 -5.12
N LEU A 158 5.36 5.53 -6.09
CA LEU A 158 6.17 6.56 -6.72
C LEU A 158 6.68 7.59 -5.72
N GLY A 159 5.87 7.99 -4.75
CA GLY A 159 6.29 8.90 -3.70
C GLY A 159 7.44 8.32 -2.86
N GLU A 160 7.34 7.06 -2.51
CA GLU A 160 8.37 6.34 -1.77
C GLU A 160 9.63 6.09 -2.60
N GLU A 161 9.49 5.51 -3.80
CA GLU A 161 10.61 5.15 -4.68
C GLU A 161 11.44 6.36 -5.11
N VAL A 162 10.79 7.48 -5.44
CA VAL A 162 11.50 8.71 -5.79
C VAL A 162 12.25 9.27 -4.58
N GLY A 163 11.69 9.11 -3.39
CA GLY A 163 12.33 9.54 -2.15
C GLY A 163 13.60 8.76 -1.84
N TRP A 164 13.64 7.45 -2.13
CA TRP A 164 14.79 6.58 -1.81
C TRP A 164 15.89 6.59 -2.88
N ARG A 165 15.68 7.11 -4.06
CA ARG A 165 16.68 7.27 -5.12
C ARG A 165 17.46 8.57 -5.04
#